data_b165c3fa18af0414de72acfefeed69a8
#
_entry.id   b165c3fa18af0414de72acfefeed69a8
#
_cell.length_a   1.000
_cell.length_b   1.000
_cell.length_c   1.000
_cell.angle_alpha   90.00
_cell.angle_beta   90.00
_cell.angle_gamma   90.00
#
_symmetry.space_group_name_H-M   'P 1'
#
loop_
_entity.id
_entity.type
_entity.pdbx_description
1 polymer ?
#
loop_
_entity_poly.entity_id
_entity_poly.type
_entity_poly.pdbx_seq_one_letter_code
_entity_poly.pdbx_strand_id
1 'polypeptide(L)'
;MSSSFLQLTQVSIEFPTDNGPYVALVDVNLDIAEKEFISLIGHSGCGKSTVMNIVAGMYKATTGGVLLENREVNEPGPERAVVFQNHSLLPWLTSYQNVELAVNQVFKTTKSKAQRHDWIMHNLELVHMTHAKDKLPSEISGGIKQRVGIARALAMEPKVLLMDEPFGALDALTRAHLQDSLMEIHADLGNTVIMITHDVDEAVLLSDKIVMMTNGPAATVGDILNIELERPRNRLELADNEQFNHYRAEVLRFLLDRHKKEVA
;
A
#
# COMPACT_ATOMS: atom_id res chain seq x y z
N MET A 1 -10.72 -5.13 -24.86
CA MET A 1 -9.61 -4.44 -24.17
C MET A 1 -10.15 -4.10 -22.80
N SER A 2 -9.66 -4.75 -21.74
CA SER A 2 -10.04 -4.43 -20.36
C SER A 2 -9.51 -3.00 -20.12
N SER A 3 -10.38 -2.04 -19.82
CA SER A 3 -9.96 -0.70 -19.43
C SER A 3 -9.19 -0.84 -18.12
N SER A 4 -7.97 -0.33 -18.07
CA SER A 4 -7.17 -0.26 -16.85
C SER A 4 -7.93 0.52 -15.78
N PHE A 5 -7.99 0.00 -14.54
CA PHE A 5 -8.69 0.65 -13.44
C PHE A 5 -7.89 1.83 -12.89
N LEU A 6 -6.59 1.61 -12.70
CA LEU A 6 -5.62 2.64 -12.32
C LEU A 6 -4.45 2.58 -13.29
N GLN A 7 -4.10 3.71 -13.90
CA GLN A 7 -3.09 3.79 -14.94
C GLN A 7 -2.11 4.92 -14.65
N LEU A 8 -0.82 4.60 -14.70
CA LEU A 8 0.27 5.57 -14.75
C LEU A 8 0.81 5.59 -16.18
N THR A 9 0.87 6.77 -16.81
CA THR A 9 1.33 6.91 -18.19
C THR A 9 2.45 7.93 -18.26
N GLN A 10 3.66 7.48 -18.64
CA GLN A 10 4.86 8.29 -18.81
C GLN A 10 5.15 9.23 -17.62
N VAL A 11 4.90 8.73 -16.40
CA VAL A 11 5.03 9.53 -15.19
C VAL A 11 6.49 9.78 -14.88
N SER A 12 6.88 11.06 -14.88
CA SER A 12 8.19 11.52 -14.43
C SER A 12 8.03 12.62 -13.40
N ILE A 13 8.94 12.68 -12.44
CA ILE A 13 8.96 13.73 -11.42
C ILE A 13 10.39 14.12 -11.07
N GLU A 14 10.59 15.44 -10.98
CA GLU A 14 11.82 16.05 -10.50
C GLU A 14 11.53 16.99 -9.33
N PHE A 15 12.45 17.04 -8.39
CA PHE A 15 12.38 17.90 -7.22
C PHE A 15 13.46 18.98 -7.31
N PRO A 16 13.15 20.24 -7.02
CA PRO A 16 14.16 21.30 -6.94
C PRO A 16 15.08 21.04 -5.75
N THR A 17 16.39 21.14 -5.98
CA THR A 17 17.40 21.09 -4.91
C THR A 17 18.40 22.24 -5.09
N ASP A 18 19.17 22.54 -4.07
CA ASP A 18 20.22 23.59 -4.09
C ASP A 18 21.28 23.33 -5.18
N ASN A 19 21.47 22.05 -5.55
CA ASN A 19 22.45 21.63 -6.56
C ASN A 19 21.84 21.41 -7.97
N GLY A 20 20.62 21.89 -8.20
CA GLY A 20 19.87 21.67 -9.42
C GLY A 20 18.72 20.64 -9.24
N PRO A 21 17.93 20.36 -10.29
CA PRO A 21 16.81 19.45 -10.20
C PRO A 21 17.27 18.02 -9.97
N TYR A 22 16.67 17.35 -8.98
CA TYR A 22 16.84 15.93 -8.72
C TYR A 22 15.71 15.15 -9.41
N VAL A 23 16.07 14.39 -10.43
CA VAL A 23 15.13 13.54 -11.16
C VAL A 23 14.91 12.25 -10.35
N ALA A 24 13.75 12.11 -9.74
CA ALA A 24 13.43 10.95 -8.92
C ALA A 24 12.89 9.78 -9.74
N LEU A 25 11.96 10.07 -10.67
CA LEU A 25 11.32 9.07 -11.53
C LEU A 25 11.36 9.54 -12.99
N VAL A 26 11.51 8.59 -13.91
CA VAL A 26 11.47 8.82 -15.37
C VAL A 26 10.62 7.73 -16.03
N ASP A 27 9.65 8.18 -16.84
CA ASP A 27 8.84 7.35 -17.74
C ASP A 27 8.25 6.08 -17.04
N VAL A 28 7.67 6.28 -15.85
CA VAL A 28 6.99 5.19 -15.15
C VAL A 28 5.65 4.92 -15.83
N ASN A 29 5.50 3.70 -16.33
CA ASN A 29 4.30 3.19 -16.96
C ASN A 29 3.82 1.97 -16.17
N LEU A 30 2.55 1.96 -15.75
CA LEU A 30 1.97 0.89 -14.95
C LEU A 30 0.45 0.84 -15.13
N ASP A 31 -0.05 -0.34 -15.47
CA ASP A 31 -1.47 -0.65 -15.54
C ASP A 31 -1.86 -1.58 -14.40
N ILE A 32 -2.90 -1.20 -13.66
CA ILE A 32 -3.42 -1.93 -12.51
C ILE A 32 -4.89 -2.23 -12.75
N ALA A 33 -5.27 -3.49 -12.63
CA ALA A 33 -6.64 -3.93 -12.75
C ALA A 33 -7.44 -3.60 -11.47
N GLU A 34 -8.76 -3.54 -11.59
CA GLU A 34 -9.64 -3.45 -10.43
C GLU A 34 -9.49 -4.68 -9.54
N LYS A 35 -9.44 -4.47 -8.23
CA LYS A 35 -9.26 -5.52 -7.20
C LYS A 35 -7.91 -6.24 -7.24
N GLU A 36 -6.95 -5.76 -7.99
CA GLU A 36 -5.62 -6.30 -8.02
C GLU A 36 -4.82 -5.87 -6.78
N PHE A 37 -4.10 -6.79 -6.19
CA PHE A 37 -3.13 -6.51 -5.13
C PHE A 37 -1.74 -6.45 -5.75
N ILE A 38 -1.08 -5.28 -5.75
CA ILE A 38 0.27 -5.15 -6.27
C ILE A 38 1.26 -4.76 -5.17
N SER A 39 2.50 -5.25 -5.28
CA SER A 39 3.62 -4.77 -4.48
C SER A 39 4.64 -4.01 -5.32
N LEU A 40 5.07 -2.86 -4.82
CA LEU A 40 6.24 -2.14 -5.33
C LEU A 40 7.47 -2.56 -4.53
N ILE A 41 8.48 -3.13 -5.18
CA ILE A 41 9.71 -3.58 -4.56
C ILE A 41 10.93 -2.96 -5.23
N GLY A 42 12.01 -2.76 -4.48
CA GLY A 42 13.25 -2.17 -4.99
C GLY A 42 14.09 -1.60 -3.84
N HIS A 43 15.33 -1.19 -4.14
CA HIS A 43 16.25 -0.66 -3.14
C HIS A 43 15.72 0.63 -2.46
N SER A 44 16.29 0.96 -1.30
CA SER A 44 15.97 2.23 -0.63
C SER A 44 16.32 3.41 -1.55
N GLY A 45 15.45 4.42 -1.58
CA GLY A 45 15.65 5.59 -2.44
C GLY A 45 15.30 5.43 -3.93
N CYS A 46 14.83 4.26 -4.38
CA CYS A 46 14.41 4.04 -5.77
C CYS A 46 13.04 4.64 -6.15
N GLY A 47 12.46 5.50 -5.34
CA GLY A 47 11.25 6.24 -5.71
C GLY A 47 9.91 5.54 -5.46
N LYS A 48 9.84 4.40 -4.76
CA LYS A 48 8.56 3.69 -4.46
C LYS A 48 7.54 4.60 -3.76
N SER A 49 7.94 5.25 -2.67
CA SER A 49 7.06 6.19 -1.96
C SER A 49 6.70 7.40 -2.81
N THR A 50 7.57 7.80 -3.77
CA THR A 50 7.26 8.86 -4.73
C THR A 50 6.15 8.40 -5.69
N VAL A 51 6.23 7.19 -6.26
CA VAL A 51 5.15 6.60 -7.09
C VAL A 51 3.85 6.57 -6.29
N MET A 52 3.88 6.06 -5.05
CA MET A 52 2.70 5.98 -4.21
C MET A 52 2.11 7.36 -3.90
N ASN A 53 2.94 8.37 -3.62
CA ASN A 53 2.47 9.73 -3.34
C ASN A 53 1.86 10.42 -4.59
N ILE A 54 2.35 10.08 -5.78
CA ILE A 54 1.73 10.55 -7.05
C ILE A 54 0.35 9.89 -7.21
N VAL A 55 0.24 8.57 -6.99
CA VAL A 55 -1.05 7.86 -7.03
C VAL A 55 -2.02 8.39 -5.97
N ALA A 56 -1.52 8.73 -4.77
CA ALA A 56 -2.34 9.35 -3.72
C ALA A 56 -2.82 10.77 -4.06
N GLY A 57 -2.23 11.41 -5.08
CA GLY A 57 -2.48 12.80 -5.44
C GLY A 57 -1.77 13.81 -4.55
N MET A 58 -0.79 13.35 -3.74
CA MET A 58 0.01 14.22 -2.85
C MET A 58 1.14 14.92 -3.61
N TYR A 59 1.66 14.28 -4.67
CA TYR A 59 2.65 14.86 -5.57
C TYR A 59 2.05 14.94 -6.98
N LYS A 60 2.33 16.04 -7.66
CA LYS A 60 2.01 16.21 -9.07
C LYS A 60 3.21 15.79 -9.91
N ALA A 61 2.99 14.91 -10.88
CA ALA A 61 4.04 14.56 -11.85
C ALA A 61 4.50 15.78 -12.64
N THR A 62 5.79 15.84 -13.00
CA THR A 62 6.36 16.86 -13.90
C THR A 62 5.89 16.62 -15.32
N THR A 63 5.86 15.35 -15.75
CA THR A 63 5.28 14.91 -17.03
C THR A 63 4.49 13.64 -16.85
N GLY A 64 3.60 13.33 -17.79
CA GLY A 64 2.68 12.22 -17.69
C GLY A 64 1.58 12.45 -16.65
N GLY A 65 0.89 11.39 -16.25
CA GLY A 65 -0.19 11.50 -15.29
C GLY A 65 -0.73 10.16 -14.81
N VAL A 66 -1.64 10.24 -13.84
CA VAL A 66 -2.33 9.09 -13.26
C VAL A 66 -3.82 9.20 -13.55
N LEU A 67 -4.41 8.13 -14.04
CA LEU A 67 -5.85 8.00 -14.23
C LEU A 67 -6.40 6.93 -13.28
N LEU A 68 -7.44 7.26 -12.54
CA LEU A 68 -8.26 6.32 -11.78
C LEU A 68 -9.66 6.30 -12.40
N GLU A 69 -10.11 5.14 -12.89
CA GLU A 69 -11.39 5.02 -13.62
C GLU A 69 -11.56 6.07 -14.73
N ASN A 70 -10.51 6.29 -15.52
CA ASN A 70 -10.43 7.29 -16.58
C ASN A 70 -10.56 8.77 -16.11
N ARG A 71 -10.38 9.04 -14.80
CA ARG A 71 -10.34 10.39 -14.25
C ARG A 71 -8.93 10.71 -13.78
N GLU A 72 -8.44 11.89 -14.14
CA GLU A 72 -7.11 12.32 -13.74
C GLU A 72 -7.02 12.56 -12.22
N VAL A 73 -5.93 12.05 -11.62
CA VAL A 73 -5.59 12.23 -10.22
C VAL A 73 -4.74 13.48 -10.06
N ASN A 74 -5.33 14.58 -9.58
CA ASN A 74 -4.64 15.86 -9.42
C ASN A 74 -4.48 16.30 -7.95
N GLU A 75 -5.24 15.69 -7.03
CA GLU A 75 -5.28 16.04 -5.61
C GLU A 75 -5.66 14.82 -4.77
N PRO A 76 -5.38 14.80 -3.45
CA PRO A 76 -5.85 13.74 -2.56
C PRO A 76 -7.38 13.63 -2.54
N GLY A 77 -7.88 12.40 -2.51
CA GLY A 77 -9.31 12.13 -2.47
C GLY A 77 -9.66 10.90 -1.63
N PRO A 78 -10.90 10.80 -1.11
CA PRO A 78 -11.32 9.71 -0.22
C PRO A 78 -11.30 8.33 -0.90
N GLU A 79 -11.33 8.29 -2.21
CA GLU A 79 -11.23 7.05 -3.00
C GLU A 79 -9.82 6.42 -2.98
N ARG A 80 -8.82 7.12 -2.44
CA ARG A 80 -7.43 6.67 -2.30
C ARG A 80 -6.95 6.88 -0.87
N ALA A 81 -7.08 5.85 -0.04
CA ALA A 81 -6.64 5.91 1.35
C ALA A 81 -5.17 5.47 1.48
N VAL A 82 -4.43 6.12 2.38
CA VAL A 82 -3.02 5.85 2.63
C VAL A 82 -2.80 5.35 4.06
N VAL A 83 -2.09 4.23 4.18
CA VAL A 83 -1.54 3.70 5.43
C VAL A 83 -0.05 3.97 5.43
N PHE A 84 0.39 4.91 6.25
CA PHE A 84 1.80 5.31 6.34
C PHE A 84 2.61 4.34 7.23
N GLN A 85 3.90 4.24 6.98
CA GLN A 85 4.86 3.46 7.75
C GLN A 85 4.83 3.79 9.26
N ASN A 86 4.71 5.06 9.60
CA ASN A 86 4.65 5.55 10.99
C ASN A 86 3.26 5.54 11.61
N HIS A 87 2.33 4.75 11.10
CA HIS A 87 0.94 4.60 11.54
C HIS A 87 0.12 5.92 11.49
N SER A 88 0.73 7.08 11.65
CA SER A 88 0.16 8.44 11.60
C SER A 88 -1.12 8.61 12.41
N LEU A 89 -1.22 7.93 13.58
CA LEU A 89 -2.31 8.14 14.50
C LEU A 89 -2.11 9.44 15.27
N LEU A 90 -3.20 10.20 15.47
CA LEU A 90 -3.17 11.40 16.26
C LEU A 90 -3.04 11.01 17.74
N PRO A 91 -1.95 11.41 18.44
CA PRO A 91 -1.61 10.87 19.76
C PRO A 91 -2.56 11.27 20.87
N TRP A 92 -3.35 12.31 20.67
CA TRP A 92 -4.37 12.81 21.63
C TRP A 92 -5.77 12.24 21.39
N LEU A 93 -5.96 11.41 20.37
CA LEU A 93 -7.20 10.72 20.04
C LEU A 93 -7.10 9.23 20.37
N THR A 94 -8.20 8.66 20.88
CA THR A 94 -8.30 7.21 21.07
C THR A 94 -8.31 6.47 19.72
N SER A 95 -8.18 5.16 19.73
CA SER A 95 -8.30 4.33 18.53
C SER A 95 -9.62 4.57 17.80
N TYR A 96 -10.74 4.60 18.54
CA TYR A 96 -12.05 4.94 18.01
C TYR A 96 -12.07 6.32 17.34
N GLN A 97 -11.58 7.34 18.04
CA GLN A 97 -11.57 8.72 17.55
C GLN A 97 -10.66 8.92 16.32
N ASN A 98 -9.57 8.17 16.22
CA ASN A 98 -8.73 8.17 15.02
C ASN A 98 -9.48 7.65 13.78
N VAL A 99 -10.30 6.60 13.93
CA VAL A 99 -11.15 6.09 12.85
C VAL A 99 -12.34 7.03 12.60
N GLU A 100 -12.96 7.56 13.68
CA GLU A 100 -14.08 8.50 13.60
C GLU A 100 -13.74 9.76 12.78
N LEU A 101 -12.51 10.25 12.88
CA LEU A 101 -12.06 11.41 12.11
C LEU A 101 -12.22 11.18 10.61
N ALA A 102 -11.77 10.02 10.10
CA ALA A 102 -11.89 9.64 8.70
C ALA A 102 -13.36 9.43 8.28
N VAL A 103 -14.12 8.72 9.09
CA VAL A 103 -15.56 8.48 8.84
C VAL A 103 -16.36 9.80 8.80
N ASN A 104 -16.06 10.72 9.70
CA ASN A 104 -16.74 12.03 9.71
C ASN A 104 -16.35 12.89 8.51
N GLN A 105 -15.11 12.78 8.02
CA GLN A 105 -14.69 13.53 6.83
C GLN A 105 -15.47 13.08 5.58
N VAL A 106 -15.72 11.77 5.43
CA VAL A 106 -16.37 11.22 4.24
C VAL A 106 -17.90 11.17 4.38
N PHE A 107 -18.42 10.78 5.55
CA PHE A 107 -19.82 10.40 5.70
C PHE A 107 -20.65 11.34 6.61
N LYS A 108 -20.10 12.50 6.99
CA LYS A 108 -20.82 13.44 7.89
C LYS A 108 -22.20 13.84 7.39
N THR A 109 -22.36 13.97 6.09
CA THR A 109 -23.60 14.41 5.43
C THR A 109 -24.48 13.27 4.95
N THR A 110 -23.91 12.07 4.76
CA THR A 110 -24.60 10.93 4.13
C THR A 110 -25.05 9.86 5.13
N LYS A 111 -24.38 9.74 6.30
CA LYS A 111 -24.71 8.76 7.35
C LYS A 111 -25.10 9.48 8.64
N SER A 112 -26.13 9.00 9.35
CA SER A 112 -26.51 9.46 10.69
C SER A 112 -25.39 9.18 11.70
N LYS A 113 -25.46 9.80 12.89
CA LYS A 113 -24.49 9.57 13.98
C LYS A 113 -24.44 8.09 14.41
N ALA A 114 -25.58 7.42 14.49
CA ALA A 114 -25.65 6.00 14.83
C ALA A 114 -24.98 5.14 13.74
N GLN A 115 -25.31 5.37 12.47
CA GLN A 115 -24.69 4.64 11.35
C GLN A 115 -23.18 4.84 11.27
N ARG A 116 -22.67 6.05 11.55
CA ARG A 116 -21.22 6.28 11.63
C ARG A 116 -20.58 5.55 12.80
N HIS A 117 -21.24 5.50 13.97
CA HIS A 117 -20.76 4.73 15.10
C HIS A 117 -20.64 3.24 14.75
N ASP A 118 -21.70 2.65 14.20
CA ASP A 118 -21.72 1.24 13.82
C ASP A 118 -20.64 0.94 12.75
N TRP A 119 -20.45 1.85 11.80
CA TRP A 119 -19.41 1.74 10.77
C TRP A 119 -17.98 1.81 11.34
N ILE A 120 -17.72 2.68 12.32
CA ILE A 120 -16.44 2.75 13.03
C ILE A 120 -16.18 1.43 13.77
N MET A 121 -17.17 0.93 14.49
CA MET A 121 -17.06 -0.33 15.23
C MET A 121 -16.84 -1.51 14.31
N HIS A 122 -17.53 -1.57 13.18
CA HIS A 122 -17.33 -2.59 12.16
C HIS A 122 -15.87 -2.59 11.63
N ASN A 123 -15.31 -1.42 11.29
CA ASN A 123 -13.93 -1.34 10.80
C ASN A 123 -12.87 -1.69 11.88
N LEU A 124 -13.14 -1.39 13.15
CA LEU A 124 -12.30 -1.84 14.25
C LEU A 124 -12.40 -3.36 14.47
N GLU A 125 -13.56 -3.95 14.22
CA GLU A 125 -13.77 -5.40 14.29
C GLU A 125 -13.04 -6.14 13.17
N LEU A 126 -13.09 -5.65 11.93
CA LEU A 126 -12.36 -6.20 10.78
C LEU A 126 -10.86 -6.40 11.07
N VAL A 127 -10.27 -5.50 11.83
CA VAL A 127 -8.85 -5.59 12.22
C VAL A 127 -8.65 -6.17 13.63
N HIS A 128 -9.70 -6.70 14.27
CA HIS A 128 -9.71 -7.27 15.65
C HIS A 128 -9.28 -6.28 16.74
N MET A 129 -9.66 -4.99 16.61
CA MET A 129 -9.23 -3.91 17.52
C MET A 129 -10.35 -3.30 18.36
N THR A 130 -11.51 -3.93 18.46
CA THR A 130 -12.65 -3.45 19.31
C THR A 130 -12.25 -3.32 20.78
N HIS A 131 -11.40 -4.23 21.30
CA HIS A 131 -10.91 -4.20 22.67
C HIS A 131 -9.99 -2.99 22.98
N ALA A 132 -9.39 -2.39 21.97
CA ALA A 132 -8.49 -1.24 22.10
C ALA A 132 -9.14 0.09 21.71
N LYS A 133 -10.47 0.13 21.47
CA LYS A 133 -11.18 1.30 20.94
C LYS A 133 -11.00 2.58 21.77
N ASP A 134 -10.95 2.45 23.09
CA ASP A 134 -10.86 3.57 24.03
C ASP A 134 -9.40 3.90 24.43
N LYS A 135 -8.40 3.20 23.87
CA LYS A 135 -6.99 3.40 24.16
C LYS A 135 -6.38 4.51 23.30
N LEU A 136 -5.48 5.28 23.90
CA LEU A 136 -4.62 6.23 23.20
C LEU A 136 -3.47 5.50 22.49
N PRO A 137 -2.86 6.09 21.44
CA PRO A 137 -1.68 5.52 20.80
C PRO A 137 -0.50 5.24 21.74
N SER A 138 -0.33 6.01 22.81
CA SER A 138 0.70 5.78 23.83
C SER A 138 0.48 4.53 24.69
N GLU A 139 -0.75 4.00 24.72
CA GLU A 139 -1.15 2.86 25.56
C GLU A 139 -1.17 1.53 24.79
N ILE A 140 -0.83 1.53 23.51
CA ILE A 140 -0.94 0.38 22.61
C ILE A 140 0.38 0.08 21.89
N SER A 141 0.60 -1.19 21.55
CA SER A 141 1.79 -1.63 20.81
C SER A 141 1.82 -1.12 19.36
N GLY A 142 2.97 -1.21 18.69
CA GLY A 142 3.13 -0.86 17.29
C GLY A 142 2.18 -1.62 16.37
N GLY A 143 2.00 -2.93 16.60
CA GLY A 143 1.08 -3.75 15.83
C GLY A 143 -0.39 -3.34 15.99
N ILE A 144 -0.81 -2.93 17.19
CA ILE A 144 -2.15 -2.39 17.42
C ILE A 144 -2.32 -1.04 16.71
N LYS A 145 -1.32 -0.16 16.78
CA LYS A 145 -1.32 1.13 16.05
C LYS A 145 -1.50 0.91 14.55
N GLN A 146 -0.79 -0.08 14.00
CA GLN A 146 -0.87 -0.40 12.58
C GLN A 146 -2.28 -0.88 12.18
N ARG A 147 -2.86 -1.79 12.97
CA ARG A 147 -4.24 -2.26 12.77
C ARG A 147 -5.25 -1.11 12.80
N VAL A 148 -5.14 -0.21 13.77
CA VAL A 148 -6.00 0.98 13.85
C VAL A 148 -5.79 1.92 12.65
N GLY A 149 -4.55 2.07 12.17
CA GLY A 149 -4.24 2.82 10.95
C GLY A 149 -4.91 2.23 9.70
N ILE A 150 -4.90 0.90 9.58
CA ILE A 150 -5.60 0.17 8.51
C ILE A 150 -7.12 0.34 8.64
N ALA A 151 -7.70 0.17 9.84
CA ALA A 151 -9.12 0.40 10.08
C ALA A 151 -9.55 1.83 9.68
N ARG A 152 -8.74 2.84 10.03
CA ARG A 152 -8.99 4.22 9.64
C ARG A 152 -9.01 4.41 8.12
N ALA A 153 -8.09 3.77 7.41
CA ALA A 153 -8.01 3.84 5.95
C ALA A 153 -9.22 3.13 5.30
N LEU A 154 -9.54 1.92 5.73
CA LEU A 154 -10.67 1.13 5.22
C LEU A 154 -12.02 1.80 5.49
N ALA A 155 -12.15 2.49 6.65
CA ALA A 155 -13.38 3.17 7.03
C ALA A 155 -13.78 4.33 6.09
N MET A 156 -12.89 4.75 5.19
CA MET A 156 -13.19 5.72 4.13
C MET A 156 -13.89 5.09 2.92
N GLU A 157 -14.05 3.76 2.87
CA GLU A 157 -14.51 2.99 1.70
C GLU A 157 -13.68 3.28 0.43
N PRO A 158 -12.33 3.20 0.50
CA PRO A 158 -11.49 3.60 -0.62
C PRO A 158 -11.57 2.58 -1.75
N LYS A 159 -11.45 3.05 -2.99
CA LYS A 159 -11.27 2.21 -4.18
C LYS A 159 -9.84 1.66 -4.28
N VAL A 160 -8.88 2.48 -3.85
CA VAL A 160 -7.46 2.14 -3.83
C VAL A 160 -6.91 2.31 -2.41
N LEU A 161 -6.34 1.25 -1.86
CA LEU A 161 -5.63 1.25 -0.58
C LEU A 161 -4.12 1.28 -0.85
N LEU A 162 -3.47 2.33 -0.40
CA LEU A 162 -2.03 2.56 -0.54
C LEU A 162 -1.35 2.27 0.79
N MET A 163 -0.34 1.40 0.83
CA MET A 163 0.33 1.01 2.06
C MET A 163 1.85 1.14 1.92
N ASP A 164 2.47 1.97 2.75
CA ASP A 164 3.91 2.16 2.79
C ASP A 164 4.53 1.34 3.91
N GLU A 165 5.21 0.24 3.58
CA GLU A 165 5.87 -0.70 4.49
C GLU A 165 5.00 -1.07 5.72
N PRO A 166 3.75 -1.56 5.52
CA PRO A 166 2.78 -1.68 6.61
C PRO A 166 3.17 -2.68 7.70
N PHE A 167 4.16 -3.54 7.46
CA PHE A 167 4.56 -4.60 8.38
C PHE A 167 5.99 -4.45 8.93
N GLY A 168 6.74 -3.44 8.48
CA GLY A 168 8.17 -3.31 8.74
C GLY A 168 8.56 -3.21 10.23
N ALA A 169 7.69 -2.64 11.07
CA ALA A 169 7.95 -2.45 12.50
C ALA A 169 7.38 -3.58 13.40
N LEU A 170 6.89 -4.69 12.82
CA LEU A 170 6.20 -5.76 13.56
C LEU A 170 7.10 -6.97 13.78
N ASP A 171 6.94 -7.62 14.94
CA ASP A 171 7.50 -8.95 15.17
C ASP A 171 6.87 -10.00 14.23
N ALA A 172 7.54 -11.14 14.05
CA ALA A 172 7.18 -12.13 13.05
C ALA A 172 5.75 -12.68 13.20
N LEU A 173 5.28 -12.94 14.43
CA LEU A 173 3.94 -13.49 14.65
C LEU A 173 2.84 -12.45 14.43
N THR A 174 3.04 -11.24 14.96
CA THR A 174 2.11 -10.11 14.74
C THR A 174 2.02 -9.77 13.26
N ARG A 175 3.14 -9.78 12.53
CA ARG A 175 3.21 -9.59 11.10
C ARG A 175 2.40 -10.63 10.34
N ALA A 176 2.63 -11.93 10.63
CA ALA A 176 1.91 -13.02 9.99
C ALA A 176 0.39 -12.87 10.17
N HIS A 177 -0.08 -12.67 11.40
CA HIS A 177 -1.50 -12.47 11.67
C HIS A 177 -2.10 -11.24 10.98
N LEU A 178 -1.34 -10.14 10.87
CA LEU A 178 -1.86 -8.95 10.19
C LEU A 178 -1.92 -9.14 8.67
N GLN A 179 -0.96 -9.85 8.08
CA GLN A 179 -0.95 -10.19 6.66
C GLN A 179 -2.11 -11.13 6.32
N ASP A 180 -2.39 -12.13 7.16
CA ASP A 180 -3.53 -13.04 6.98
C ASP A 180 -4.86 -12.26 7.07
N SER A 181 -5.02 -11.41 8.08
CA SER A 181 -6.19 -10.51 8.19
C SER A 181 -6.34 -9.59 6.98
N LEU A 182 -5.23 -9.07 6.43
CA LEU A 182 -5.28 -8.20 5.24
C LEU A 182 -5.72 -8.97 4.00
N MET A 183 -5.28 -10.23 3.81
CA MET A 183 -5.73 -11.08 2.71
C MET A 183 -7.23 -11.38 2.80
N GLU A 184 -7.74 -11.66 4.00
CA GLU A 184 -9.18 -11.86 4.24
C GLU A 184 -9.96 -10.58 3.91
N ILE A 185 -9.55 -9.44 4.44
CA ILE A 185 -10.18 -8.13 4.19
C ILE A 185 -10.17 -7.80 2.68
N HIS A 186 -9.05 -8.04 2.01
CA HIS A 186 -8.94 -7.81 0.57
C HIS A 186 -9.90 -8.72 -0.23
N ALA A 187 -10.02 -9.99 0.15
CA ALA A 187 -10.95 -10.93 -0.48
C ALA A 187 -12.41 -10.50 -0.29
N ASP A 188 -12.77 -10.00 0.89
CA ASP A 188 -14.14 -9.59 1.24
C ASP A 188 -14.53 -8.25 0.62
N LEU A 189 -13.64 -7.25 0.67
CA LEU A 189 -13.93 -5.89 0.22
C LEU A 189 -13.62 -5.66 -1.27
N GLY A 190 -12.66 -6.39 -1.83
CA GLY A 190 -12.25 -6.24 -3.22
C GLY A 190 -11.65 -4.88 -3.55
N ASN A 191 -10.94 -4.25 -2.61
CA ASN A 191 -10.20 -3.01 -2.89
C ASN A 191 -9.00 -3.30 -3.79
N THR A 192 -8.64 -2.36 -4.67
CA THR A 192 -7.32 -2.39 -5.32
C THR A 192 -6.26 -1.98 -4.31
N VAL A 193 -5.16 -2.73 -4.21
CA VAL A 193 -4.12 -2.48 -3.20
C VAL A 193 -2.78 -2.22 -3.88
N ILE A 194 -2.09 -1.15 -3.46
CA ILE A 194 -0.69 -0.89 -3.80
C ILE A 194 0.10 -0.88 -2.49
N MET A 195 0.98 -1.84 -2.33
CA MET A 195 1.82 -1.97 -1.15
C MET A 195 3.29 -1.77 -1.50
N ILE A 196 3.98 -0.96 -0.72
CA ILE A 196 5.44 -0.89 -0.75
C ILE A 196 5.97 -1.86 0.29
N THR A 197 6.89 -2.71 -0.11
CA THR A 197 7.64 -3.58 0.80
C THR A 197 9.08 -3.78 0.32
N HIS A 198 9.96 -4.08 1.25
CA HIS A 198 11.32 -4.56 0.98
C HIS A 198 11.47 -6.07 1.25
N ASP A 199 10.41 -6.72 1.73
CA ASP A 199 10.38 -8.15 2.02
C ASP A 199 9.82 -8.93 0.81
N VAL A 200 10.66 -9.79 0.25
CA VAL A 200 10.32 -10.58 -0.95
C VAL A 200 9.21 -11.60 -0.64
N ASP A 201 9.24 -12.19 0.57
CA ASP A 201 8.24 -13.17 0.98
C ASP A 201 6.85 -12.52 1.14
N GLU A 202 6.80 -11.30 1.67
CA GLU A 202 5.57 -10.51 1.71
C GLU A 202 5.02 -10.21 0.32
N ALA A 203 5.90 -9.77 -0.59
CA ALA A 203 5.49 -9.43 -1.95
C ALA A 203 4.90 -10.64 -2.67
N VAL A 204 5.55 -11.80 -2.62
CA VAL A 204 5.06 -13.02 -3.29
C VAL A 204 3.80 -13.57 -2.61
N LEU A 205 3.74 -13.51 -1.27
CA LEU A 205 2.59 -14.01 -0.51
C LEU A 205 1.31 -13.22 -0.80
N LEU A 206 1.39 -11.89 -0.84
CA LEU A 206 0.21 -11.02 -0.83
C LEU A 206 -0.24 -10.59 -2.21
N SER A 207 0.68 -10.48 -3.19
CA SER A 207 0.41 -9.78 -4.44
C SER A 207 -0.05 -10.70 -5.58
N ASP A 208 -0.83 -10.14 -6.48
CA ASP A 208 -1.15 -10.71 -7.78
C ASP A 208 -0.11 -10.25 -8.83
N LYS A 209 0.57 -9.12 -8.54
CA LYS A 209 1.61 -8.54 -9.39
C LYS A 209 2.69 -7.89 -8.54
N ILE A 210 3.95 -8.12 -8.86
CA ILE A 210 5.10 -7.45 -8.24
C ILE A 210 5.74 -6.54 -9.26
N VAL A 211 5.82 -5.25 -8.93
CA VAL A 211 6.47 -4.23 -9.75
C VAL A 211 7.85 -3.94 -9.16
N MET A 212 8.88 -4.26 -9.91
CA MET A 212 10.27 -4.12 -9.49
C MET A 212 10.86 -2.82 -10.05
N MET A 213 11.21 -1.90 -9.15
CA MET A 213 11.75 -0.59 -9.52
C MET A 213 13.26 -0.67 -9.77
N THR A 214 13.74 0.10 -10.74
CA THR A 214 15.19 0.30 -10.95
C THR A 214 15.75 1.17 -9.82
N ASN A 215 17.09 1.21 -9.69
CA ASN A 215 17.73 2.11 -8.73
C ASN A 215 17.59 3.57 -9.16
N GLY A 216 17.58 4.49 -8.17
CA GLY A 216 17.65 5.93 -8.43
C GLY A 216 19.09 6.43 -8.68
N PRO A 217 19.29 7.65 -9.12
CA PRO A 217 18.27 8.60 -9.59
C PRO A 217 17.62 8.19 -10.92
N ALA A 218 16.58 8.90 -11.33
CA ALA A 218 15.85 8.63 -12.57
C ALA A 218 15.30 7.18 -12.64
N ALA A 219 14.74 6.71 -11.52
CA ALA A 219 14.20 5.36 -11.43
C ALA A 219 12.95 5.18 -12.29
N THR A 220 12.76 3.96 -12.77
CA THR A 220 11.59 3.56 -13.55
C THR A 220 11.15 2.15 -13.16
N VAL A 221 10.09 1.64 -13.79
CA VAL A 221 9.73 0.21 -13.70
C VAL A 221 10.81 -0.60 -14.43
N GLY A 222 11.47 -1.48 -13.71
CA GLY A 222 12.53 -2.33 -14.25
C GLY A 222 12.01 -3.66 -14.78
N ASP A 223 11.04 -4.24 -14.06
CA ASP A 223 10.36 -5.46 -14.48
C ASP A 223 9.02 -5.61 -13.75
N ILE A 224 8.12 -6.43 -14.29
CA ILE A 224 6.81 -6.75 -13.71
C ILE A 224 6.62 -8.26 -13.70
N LEU A 225 6.43 -8.83 -12.51
CA LEU A 225 6.21 -10.25 -12.31
C LEU A 225 4.75 -10.50 -11.89
N ASN A 226 4.01 -11.25 -12.70
CA ASN A 226 2.66 -11.72 -12.35
C ASN A 226 2.76 -12.96 -11.46
N ILE A 227 1.97 -13.01 -10.40
CA ILE A 227 1.95 -14.09 -9.42
C ILE A 227 0.68 -14.90 -9.60
N GLU A 228 0.81 -16.08 -10.20
CA GLU A 228 -0.31 -16.99 -10.51
C GLU A 228 -0.50 -18.05 -9.40
N LEU A 229 -0.37 -17.64 -8.13
CA LEU A 229 -0.65 -18.49 -6.97
C LEU A 229 -2.13 -18.36 -6.60
N GLU A 230 -2.79 -19.51 -6.44
CA GLU A 230 -4.20 -19.55 -6.03
C GLU A 230 -4.43 -18.92 -4.66
N ARG A 231 -5.61 -18.36 -4.45
CA ARG A 231 -6.08 -17.82 -3.17
C ARG A 231 -7.19 -18.72 -2.59
N PRO A 232 -7.31 -18.90 -1.27
CA PRO A 232 -6.48 -18.29 -0.21
C PRO A 232 -5.08 -18.92 -0.12
N ARG A 233 -4.08 -18.11 0.17
CA ARG A 233 -2.68 -18.54 0.27
C ARG A 233 -2.34 -18.93 1.71
N ASN A 234 -2.06 -20.21 1.93
CA ASN A 234 -1.66 -20.74 3.23
C ASN A 234 -0.12 -20.76 3.35
N ARG A 235 0.42 -20.07 4.36
CA ARG A 235 1.88 -19.96 4.58
C ARG A 235 2.58 -21.29 4.73
N LEU A 236 1.96 -22.24 5.47
CA LEU A 236 2.57 -23.54 5.73
C LEU A 236 2.65 -24.38 4.45
N GLU A 237 1.61 -24.32 3.62
CA GLU A 237 1.57 -25.02 2.33
C GLU A 237 2.52 -24.39 1.31
N LEU A 238 2.68 -23.05 1.36
CA LEU A 238 3.58 -22.32 0.46
C LEU A 238 5.06 -22.49 0.82
N ALA A 239 5.40 -22.85 2.06
CA ALA A 239 6.80 -23.02 2.47
C ALA A 239 7.58 -24.02 1.59
N ASP A 240 6.93 -25.11 1.17
CA ASP A 240 7.49 -26.15 0.32
C ASP A 240 7.02 -26.06 -1.15
N ASN A 241 6.27 -24.99 -1.50
CA ASN A 241 5.72 -24.83 -2.85
C ASN A 241 6.80 -24.39 -3.84
N GLU A 242 7.02 -25.17 -4.90
CA GLU A 242 8.04 -24.89 -5.92
C GLU A 242 7.80 -23.57 -6.66
N GLN A 243 6.55 -23.24 -6.98
CA GLN A 243 6.18 -22.04 -7.70
C GLN A 243 6.38 -20.79 -6.83
N PHE A 244 6.04 -20.84 -5.54
CA PHE A 244 6.32 -19.78 -4.58
C PHE A 244 7.83 -19.51 -4.48
N ASN A 245 8.64 -20.57 -4.34
CA ASN A 245 10.09 -20.47 -4.28
C ASN A 245 10.71 -19.97 -5.59
N HIS A 246 10.11 -20.29 -6.73
CA HIS A 246 10.51 -19.78 -8.04
C HIS A 246 10.32 -18.27 -8.12
N TYR A 247 9.14 -17.75 -7.79
CA TYR A 247 8.87 -16.30 -7.76
C TYR A 247 9.80 -15.54 -6.81
N ARG A 248 10.04 -16.08 -5.61
CA ARG A 248 11.03 -15.52 -4.67
C ARG A 248 12.41 -15.39 -5.32
N ALA A 249 12.86 -16.44 -5.98
CA ALA A 249 14.17 -16.46 -6.63
C ALA A 249 14.25 -15.42 -7.77
N GLU A 250 13.18 -15.21 -8.54
CA GLU A 250 13.13 -14.19 -9.59
C GLU A 250 13.27 -12.78 -9.03
N VAL A 251 12.47 -12.44 -8.01
CA VAL A 251 12.55 -11.13 -7.36
C VAL A 251 13.93 -10.90 -6.75
N LEU A 252 14.49 -11.91 -6.06
CA LEU A 252 15.83 -11.81 -5.47
C LEU A 252 16.92 -11.62 -6.54
N ARG A 253 16.87 -12.32 -7.68
CA ARG A 253 17.82 -12.12 -8.79
C ARG A 253 17.78 -10.69 -9.29
N PHE A 254 16.57 -10.15 -9.55
CA PHE A 254 16.43 -8.77 -9.99
C PHE A 254 17.08 -7.79 -9.01
N LEU A 255 16.81 -7.93 -7.71
CA LEU A 255 17.35 -7.03 -6.68
C LEU A 255 18.87 -7.15 -6.58
N LEU A 256 19.43 -8.37 -6.57
CA LEU A 256 20.89 -8.61 -6.46
C LEU A 256 21.66 -8.15 -7.71
N ASP A 257 21.13 -8.35 -8.90
CA ASP A 257 21.78 -7.91 -10.13
C ASP A 257 21.85 -6.39 -10.26
N ARG A 258 20.87 -5.69 -9.71
CA ARG A 258 20.87 -4.21 -9.64
C ARG A 258 21.83 -3.69 -8.57
N HIS A 259 21.97 -4.38 -7.44
CA HIS A 259 22.92 -4.00 -6.40
C HIS A 259 24.40 -4.09 -6.90
N LYS A 260 24.73 -5.10 -7.69
CA LYS A 260 26.08 -5.24 -8.27
C LYS A 260 26.45 -4.09 -9.21
N LYS A 261 25.49 -3.48 -9.91
CA LYS A 261 25.73 -2.36 -10.82
C LYS A 261 25.96 -1.01 -10.12
N GLU A 262 25.60 -0.89 -8.83
CA GLU A 262 25.88 0.30 -8.04
C GLU A 262 27.26 0.28 -7.38
N VAL A 263 27.78 -0.91 -7.09
CA VAL A 263 29.06 -1.11 -6.38
C VAL A 263 30.25 -1.22 -7.36
N ALA A 264 29.99 -1.34 -8.65
CA ALA A 264 31.00 -1.41 -9.73
C ALA A 264 31.17 -0.06 -10.41
#